data_d94ebce0acd016cd0788f246886e3fbd
#
_entry.id   d94ebce0acd016cd0788f246886e3fbd
#
_cell.length_a   1.000
_cell.length_b   1.000
_cell.length_c   1.000
_cell.angle_alpha   90.00
_cell.angle_beta   90.00
_cell.angle_gamma   90.00
#
_symmetry.space_group_name_H-M   'P 1'
#
loop_
_entity.id
_entity.type
_entity.pdbx_description
1 polymer ?
#
loop_
_entity_poly.entity_id
_entity_poly.type
_entity_poly.pdbx_seq_one_letter_code
_entity_poly.pdbx_strand_id
1 'polypeptide(L)'
;TQDLIRQIKRVRVLFGTVDLHDVVDDQGKSVELSPQAFIYEIENRDAFKIAGTIFNKLGKMRRLPVQHNISAATEERSMPNGNVFYLPTFTLDLGETLEVGDAEQETFANFIAWIDNYNEYIKNAWNDNAYKNDDTDTDTVEEFVDIDAEELV
;
A
#
# COMPACT_ATOMS: atom_id res chain seq x y z
N THR A 1 27.35 2.08 -8.33
CA THR A 1 26.02 1.96 -8.98
C THR A 1 25.26 0.72 -8.51
N GLN A 2 25.87 -0.50 -8.53
CA GLN A 2 25.18 -1.72 -8.05
C GLN A 2 24.85 -1.71 -6.56
N ASP A 3 25.65 -1.10 -5.73
CA ASP A 3 25.41 -1.00 -4.28
C ASP A 3 24.29 0.00 -3.97
N LEU A 4 24.13 1.04 -4.76
CA LEU A 4 23.01 1.98 -4.67
C LEU A 4 21.69 1.28 -5.05
N ILE A 5 21.67 0.49 -6.14
CA ILE A 5 20.49 -0.27 -6.56
C ILE A 5 20.06 -1.27 -5.48
N ARG A 6 20.99 -1.90 -4.75
CA ARG A 6 20.68 -2.80 -3.63
C ARG A 6 20.07 -2.10 -2.41
N GLN A 7 20.25 -0.78 -2.30
CA GLN A 7 19.68 0.02 -1.22
C GLN A 7 18.26 0.50 -1.54
N ILE A 8 17.83 0.44 -2.81
CA ILE A 8 16.47 0.81 -3.21
C ILE A 8 15.50 -0.26 -2.69
N LYS A 9 14.56 0.17 -1.87
CA LYS A 9 13.48 -0.67 -1.36
C LYS A 9 12.20 -0.34 -2.10
N ARG A 10 11.49 -1.38 -2.51
CA ARG A 10 10.12 -1.22 -3.00
C ARG A 10 9.18 -1.11 -1.81
N VAL A 11 8.36 -0.09 -1.81
CA VAL A 11 7.32 0.13 -0.81
C VAL A 11 5.98 0.15 -1.51
N ARG A 12 5.03 -0.66 -1.02
CA ARG A 12 3.64 -0.59 -1.45
C ARG A 12 2.88 0.24 -0.44
N VAL A 13 2.21 1.28 -0.90
CA VAL A 13 1.41 2.14 -0.04
C VAL A 13 -0.07 1.87 -0.34
N LEU A 14 -0.82 1.49 0.69
CA LEU A 14 -2.26 1.29 0.62
C LEU A 14 -2.96 2.44 1.32
N PHE A 15 -3.96 2.99 0.65
CA PHE A 15 -4.84 4.02 1.17
C PHE A 15 -6.27 3.51 1.16
N GLY A 16 -7.05 3.90 2.13
CA GLY A 16 -8.45 3.54 2.17
C GLY A 16 -9.13 3.95 3.46
N THR A 17 -10.32 3.43 3.64
CA THR A 17 -11.05 3.47 4.90
C THR A 17 -11.05 2.06 5.50
N VAL A 18 -10.99 1.98 6.81
CA VAL A 18 -11.03 0.74 7.56
C VAL A 18 -12.16 0.77 8.57
N ASP A 19 -12.95 -0.28 8.59
CA ASP A 19 -13.93 -0.56 9.64
C ASP A 19 -13.25 -1.44 10.69
N LEU A 20 -13.22 -0.93 11.91
CA LEU A 20 -12.64 -1.62 13.06
C LEU A 20 -13.75 -2.24 13.89
N HIS A 21 -13.72 -3.55 14.06
CA HIS A 21 -14.68 -4.31 14.84
C HIS A 21 -14.06 -4.74 16.19
N ASP A 22 -14.91 -4.91 17.19
CA ASP A 22 -14.53 -5.40 18.53
C ASP A 22 -13.41 -4.56 19.21
N VAL A 23 -13.43 -3.25 18.94
CA VAL A 23 -12.47 -2.32 19.54
C VAL A 23 -12.80 -2.13 21.02
N VAL A 24 -11.75 -2.13 21.83
CA VAL A 24 -11.84 -1.83 23.27
C VAL A 24 -10.91 -0.68 23.63
N ASP A 25 -11.32 0.14 24.59
CA ASP A 25 -10.47 1.17 25.17
C ASP A 25 -9.43 0.57 26.13
N ASP A 26 -8.60 1.44 26.71
CA ASP A 26 -7.55 1.08 27.68
C ASP A 26 -8.12 0.47 28.99
N GLN A 27 -9.43 0.58 29.23
CA GLN A 27 -10.14 -0.02 30.37
C GLN A 27 -10.85 -1.33 29.99
N GLY A 28 -10.72 -1.77 28.71
CA GLY A 28 -11.36 -2.99 28.21
C GLY A 28 -12.85 -2.83 27.88
N LYS A 29 -13.36 -1.59 27.80
CA LYS A 29 -14.74 -1.32 27.43
C LYS A 29 -14.87 -1.25 25.92
N SER A 30 -15.90 -1.89 25.37
CA SER A 30 -16.21 -1.85 23.93
C SER A 30 -16.48 -0.41 23.46
N VAL A 31 -15.87 -0.06 22.34
CA VAL A 31 -16.01 1.24 21.66
C VAL A 31 -16.42 1.01 20.22
N GLU A 32 -17.49 1.68 19.80
CA GLU A 32 -17.88 1.72 18.39
C GLU A 32 -17.15 2.89 17.69
N LEU A 33 -16.45 2.59 16.61
CA LEU A 33 -15.78 3.59 15.79
C LEU A 33 -16.43 3.69 14.43
N SER A 34 -16.59 4.90 13.92
CA SER A 34 -16.91 5.13 12.50
C SER A 34 -15.72 4.71 11.62
N PRO A 35 -15.94 4.45 10.32
CA PRO A 35 -14.85 4.15 9.39
C PRO A 35 -13.72 5.17 9.48
N GLN A 36 -12.48 4.68 9.57
CA GLN A 36 -11.29 5.52 9.73
C GLN A 36 -10.47 5.52 8.43
N ALA A 37 -9.96 6.69 8.04
CA ALA A 37 -8.96 6.75 6.97
C ALA A 37 -7.65 6.11 7.45
N PHE A 38 -6.99 5.33 6.58
CA PHE A 38 -5.70 4.71 6.88
C PHE A 38 -4.71 4.86 5.74
N ILE A 39 -3.44 4.80 6.11
CA ILE A 39 -2.31 4.62 5.21
C ILE A 39 -1.50 3.46 5.76
N TYR A 40 -1.15 2.52 4.88
CA TYR A 40 -0.32 1.39 5.24
C TYR A 40 0.83 1.23 4.27
N GLU A 41 2.05 1.42 4.77
CA GLU A 41 3.28 1.26 4.01
C GLU A 41 3.84 -0.15 4.21
N ILE A 42 3.99 -0.88 3.12
CA ILE A 42 4.45 -2.27 3.13
C ILE A 42 5.85 -2.33 2.54
N GLU A 43 6.86 -2.42 3.41
CA GLU A 43 8.27 -2.58 3.03
C GLU A 43 8.71 -4.05 3.01
N ASN A 44 8.05 -4.90 3.82
CA ASN A 44 8.39 -6.32 3.90
C ASN A 44 8.10 -7.03 2.59
N ARG A 45 9.10 -7.75 2.07
CA ARG A 45 9.03 -8.43 0.76
C ARG A 45 7.87 -9.43 0.65
N ASP A 46 7.60 -10.18 1.70
CA ASP A 46 6.54 -11.19 1.67
C ASP A 46 5.16 -10.54 1.80
N ALA A 47 5.03 -9.55 2.68
CA ALA A 47 3.82 -8.74 2.79
C ALA A 47 3.51 -7.98 1.49
N PHE A 48 4.52 -7.46 0.80
CA PHE A 48 4.39 -6.82 -0.51
C PHE A 48 3.78 -7.76 -1.55
N LYS A 49 4.24 -9.02 -1.61
CA LYS A 49 3.70 -10.02 -2.54
C LYS A 49 2.28 -10.41 -2.19
N ILE A 50 2.00 -10.62 -0.89
CA ILE A 50 0.66 -10.99 -0.40
C ILE A 50 -0.36 -9.93 -0.80
N ALA A 51 -0.08 -8.65 -0.51
CA ALA A 51 -0.94 -7.55 -0.90
C ALA A 51 -1.10 -7.47 -2.44
N GLY A 52 0.02 -7.60 -3.19
CA GLY A 52 0.02 -7.58 -4.65
C GLY A 52 -0.92 -8.61 -5.28
N THR A 53 -1.04 -9.79 -4.69
CA THR A 53 -1.90 -10.87 -5.21
C THR A 53 -3.36 -10.44 -5.35
N ILE A 54 -3.89 -9.68 -4.39
CA ILE A 54 -5.28 -9.20 -4.41
C ILE A 54 -5.48 -8.17 -5.51
N PHE A 55 -4.59 -7.17 -5.59
CA PHE A 55 -4.69 -6.11 -6.59
C PHE A 55 -4.51 -6.67 -8.00
N ASN A 56 -3.58 -7.59 -8.21
CA ASN A 56 -3.39 -8.28 -9.48
C ASN A 56 -4.64 -9.10 -9.88
N LYS A 57 -5.29 -9.74 -8.90
CA LYS A 57 -6.55 -10.47 -9.15
C LYS A 57 -7.66 -9.54 -9.61
N LEU A 58 -7.83 -8.40 -8.93
CA LEU A 58 -8.81 -7.37 -9.32
C LEU A 58 -8.50 -6.80 -10.71
N GLY A 59 -7.24 -6.47 -11.00
CA GLY A 59 -6.80 -5.98 -12.30
C GLY A 59 -7.13 -6.96 -13.44
N LYS A 60 -6.83 -8.26 -13.27
CA LYS A 60 -7.20 -9.31 -14.24
C LYS A 60 -8.71 -9.41 -14.47
N MET A 61 -9.50 -9.13 -13.46
CA MET A 61 -10.96 -9.10 -13.53
C MET A 61 -11.52 -7.76 -14.02
N ARG A 62 -10.66 -6.76 -14.26
CA ARG A 62 -11.02 -5.37 -14.60
C ARG A 62 -11.97 -4.76 -13.57
N ARG A 63 -11.72 -5.02 -12.30
CA ARG A 63 -12.49 -4.49 -11.17
C ARG A 63 -11.66 -3.50 -10.38
N LEU A 64 -12.30 -2.44 -9.88
CA LEU A 64 -11.65 -1.43 -9.05
C LEU A 64 -11.58 -1.90 -7.59
N PRO A 65 -10.44 -1.76 -6.91
CA PRO A 65 -10.31 -2.12 -5.49
C PRO A 65 -11.34 -1.43 -4.58
N VAL A 66 -11.69 -0.18 -4.87
CA VAL A 66 -12.66 0.62 -4.11
C VAL A 66 -14.08 0.01 -4.11
N GLN A 67 -14.39 -0.89 -5.03
CA GLN A 67 -15.69 -1.56 -5.15
C GLN A 67 -15.77 -2.87 -4.35
N HIS A 68 -14.75 -3.23 -3.57
CA HIS A 68 -14.71 -4.50 -2.88
C HIS A 68 -14.22 -4.37 -1.45
N ASN A 69 -14.84 -5.14 -0.56
CA ASN A 69 -14.35 -5.31 0.79
C ASN A 69 -13.10 -6.20 0.80
N ILE A 70 -12.07 -5.75 1.50
CA ILE A 70 -10.83 -6.48 1.72
C ILE A 70 -10.66 -6.62 3.22
N SER A 71 -10.77 -7.84 3.72
CA SER A 71 -10.51 -8.14 5.13
C SER A 71 -9.01 -8.33 5.35
N ALA A 72 -8.47 -7.67 6.36
CA ALA A 72 -7.07 -7.79 6.77
C ALA A 72 -6.98 -8.55 8.10
N ALA A 73 -6.02 -9.45 8.19
CA ALA A 73 -5.67 -10.18 9.39
C ALA A 73 -4.15 -10.36 9.47
N THR A 74 -3.66 -11.01 10.51
CA THR A 74 -2.24 -11.34 10.64
C THR A 74 -2.06 -12.85 10.81
N GLU A 75 -0.98 -13.38 10.24
CA GLU A 75 -0.54 -14.75 10.41
C GLU A 75 0.81 -14.77 11.13
N GLU A 76 0.89 -15.56 12.19
CA GLU A 76 2.14 -15.75 12.93
C GLU A 76 3.11 -16.63 12.13
N ARG A 77 4.36 -16.22 12.06
CA ARG A 77 5.46 -16.93 11.43
C ARG A 77 6.65 -17.00 12.37
N SER A 78 7.38 -18.10 12.31
CA SER A 78 8.61 -18.28 13.09
C SER A 78 9.83 -18.31 12.18
N MET A 79 10.89 -17.64 12.60
CA MET A 79 12.19 -17.72 11.98
C MET A 79 12.96 -18.96 12.49
N PRO A 80 13.96 -19.48 11.75
CA PRO A 80 14.80 -20.59 12.19
C PRO A 80 15.51 -20.34 13.54
N ASN A 81 15.72 -19.09 13.90
CA ASN A 81 16.31 -18.67 15.19
C ASN A 81 15.30 -18.63 16.36
N GLY A 82 14.03 -19.02 16.12
CA GLY A 82 12.98 -19.02 17.10
C GLY A 82 12.25 -17.68 17.29
N ASN A 83 12.66 -16.62 16.61
CA ASN A 83 11.93 -15.36 16.66
C ASN A 83 10.60 -15.46 15.92
N VAL A 84 9.56 -14.90 16.53
CA VAL A 84 8.20 -14.83 15.96
C VAL A 84 8.00 -13.46 15.30
N PHE A 85 7.33 -13.46 14.17
CA PHE A 85 6.88 -12.25 13.47
C PHE A 85 5.51 -12.48 12.86
N TYR A 86 4.81 -11.39 12.54
CA TYR A 86 3.47 -11.44 11.99
C TYR A 86 3.46 -10.89 10.57
N LEU A 87 2.85 -11.63 9.65
CA LEU A 87 2.62 -11.19 8.29
C LEU A 87 1.16 -10.78 8.10
N PRO A 88 0.88 -9.67 7.39
CA PRO A 88 -0.48 -9.34 7.01
C PRO A 88 -1.01 -10.37 6.00
N THR A 89 -2.25 -10.75 6.19
CA THR A 89 -3.02 -11.53 5.22
C THR A 89 -4.23 -10.73 4.77
N PHE A 90 -4.64 -10.91 3.52
CA PHE A 90 -5.76 -10.19 2.95
C PHE A 90 -6.72 -11.15 2.28
N THR A 91 -8.00 -11.00 2.55
CA THR A 91 -9.07 -11.77 1.91
C THR A 91 -9.98 -10.81 1.15
N LEU A 92 -10.14 -11.07 -0.15
CA LEU A 92 -10.98 -10.27 -1.03
C LEU A 92 -12.38 -10.86 -1.11
N ASP A 93 -13.38 -10.07 -0.77
CA ASP A 93 -14.76 -10.41 -1.01
C ASP A 93 -15.15 -10.04 -2.45
N LEU A 94 -15.55 -11.06 -3.22
CA LEU A 94 -16.05 -10.92 -4.58
C LEU A 94 -17.57 -11.12 -4.67
N GLY A 95 -18.23 -11.48 -3.58
CA GLY A 95 -19.65 -11.75 -3.52
C GLY A 95 -20.49 -10.49 -3.66
N GLU A 96 -19.98 -9.39 -3.10
CA GLU A 96 -20.63 -8.08 -3.17
C GLU A 96 -19.77 -7.08 -3.93
N THR A 97 -20.45 -6.18 -4.64
CA THR A 97 -19.84 -4.99 -5.24
C THR A 97 -20.40 -3.78 -4.52
N LEU A 98 -19.54 -3.01 -3.89
CA LEU A 98 -19.93 -1.80 -3.21
C LEU A 98 -20.31 -0.71 -4.22
N GLU A 99 -21.41 -0.02 -3.96
CA GLU A 99 -21.74 1.19 -4.69
C GLU A 99 -20.93 2.35 -4.14
N VAL A 100 -20.29 3.10 -5.03
CA VAL A 100 -19.54 4.29 -4.69
C VAL A 100 -20.47 5.48 -4.81
N GLY A 101 -21.07 5.88 -3.68
CA GLY A 101 -21.95 7.04 -3.58
C GLY A 101 -21.19 8.37 -3.59
N ASP A 102 -21.91 9.48 -3.43
CA ASP A 102 -21.30 10.84 -3.50
C ASP A 102 -20.29 11.09 -2.37
N ALA A 103 -20.55 10.58 -1.16
CA ALA A 103 -19.65 10.72 -0.02
C ALA A 103 -18.35 9.93 -0.20
N GLU A 104 -18.45 8.72 -0.75
CA GLU A 104 -17.31 7.88 -1.07
C GLU A 104 -16.51 8.48 -2.23
N GLN A 105 -17.16 9.09 -3.22
CA GLN A 105 -16.50 9.79 -4.32
C GLN A 105 -15.69 11.00 -3.82
N GLU A 106 -16.21 11.77 -2.87
CA GLU A 106 -15.48 12.88 -2.25
C GLU A 106 -14.25 12.36 -1.49
N THR A 107 -14.41 11.32 -0.69
CA THR A 107 -13.32 10.67 0.02
C THR A 107 -12.26 10.15 -0.95
N PHE A 108 -12.67 9.52 -2.04
CA PHE A 108 -11.77 9.03 -3.08
C PHE A 108 -11.00 10.16 -3.78
N ALA A 109 -11.68 11.27 -4.11
CA ALA A 109 -11.03 12.46 -4.69
C ALA A 109 -9.98 13.04 -3.75
N ASN A 110 -10.25 13.08 -2.44
CA ASN A 110 -9.29 13.53 -1.44
C ASN A 110 -8.08 12.60 -1.35
N PHE A 111 -8.26 11.29 -1.45
CA PHE A 111 -7.15 10.34 -1.51
C PHE A 111 -6.30 10.52 -2.77
N ILE A 112 -6.91 10.71 -3.93
CA ILE A 112 -6.17 10.97 -5.18
C ILE A 112 -5.32 12.24 -5.03
N ALA A 113 -5.90 13.33 -4.56
CA ALA A 113 -5.18 14.59 -4.35
C ALA A 113 -4.01 14.41 -3.35
N TRP A 114 -4.21 13.61 -2.31
CA TRP A 114 -3.14 13.29 -1.36
C TRP A 114 -2.03 12.46 -2.00
N ILE A 115 -2.37 11.44 -2.82
CA ILE A 115 -1.41 10.61 -3.55
C ILE A 115 -0.57 11.47 -4.50
N ASP A 116 -1.20 12.38 -5.23
CA ASP A 116 -0.50 13.27 -6.15
C ASP A 116 0.49 14.16 -5.42
N ASN A 117 0.06 14.78 -4.30
CA ASN A 117 0.93 15.59 -3.46
C ASN A 117 2.10 14.76 -2.86
N TYR A 118 1.84 13.53 -2.45
CA TYR A 118 2.86 12.63 -1.92
C TYR A 118 3.88 12.24 -3.00
N ASN A 119 3.43 11.94 -4.20
CA ASN A 119 4.28 11.64 -5.34
C ASN A 119 5.16 12.84 -5.73
N GLU A 120 4.60 14.05 -5.74
CA GLU A 120 5.37 15.28 -5.97
C GLU A 120 6.43 15.49 -4.89
N TYR A 121 6.07 15.28 -3.62
CA TYR A 121 7.03 15.35 -2.51
C TYR A 121 8.20 14.39 -2.70
N ILE A 122 7.92 13.12 -3.04
CA ILE A 122 8.96 12.10 -3.28
C ILE A 122 9.86 12.52 -4.46
N LYS A 123 9.27 12.94 -5.58
CA LYS A 123 10.02 13.40 -6.75
C LYS A 123 10.92 14.58 -6.43
N ASN A 124 10.42 15.57 -5.71
CA ASN A 124 11.19 16.74 -5.31
C ASN A 124 12.33 16.36 -4.35
N ALA A 125 12.05 15.54 -3.35
CA ALA A 125 13.08 15.05 -2.42
C ALA A 125 14.14 14.22 -3.13
N TRP A 126 13.77 13.43 -4.14
CA TRP A 126 14.70 12.69 -4.98
C TRP A 126 15.58 13.64 -5.80
N ASN A 127 14.99 14.60 -6.51
CA ASN A 127 15.73 15.56 -7.32
C ASN A 127 16.72 16.38 -6.48
N ASP A 128 16.29 16.85 -5.30
CA ASP A 128 17.14 17.59 -4.38
C ASP A 128 18.35 16.77 -3.91
N ASN A 129 18.18 15.46 -3.75
CA ASN A 129 19.25 14.55 -3.36
C ASN A 129 20.14 14.13 -4.54
N ALA A 130 19.57 13.99 -5.74
CA ALA A 130 20.30 13.67 -6.97
C ALA A 130 21.29 14.78 -7.33
N TYR A 131 20.88 16.04 -7.18
CA TYR A 131 21.79 17.20 -7.39
C TYR A 131 22.92 17.31 -6.36
N LYS A 132 22.78 16.66 -5.20
CA LYS A 132 23.83 16.63 -4.16
C LYS A 132 24.86 15.50 -4.38
N ASN A 133 24.49 14.48 -5.11
CA ASN A 133 25.34 13.32 -5.43
C ASN A 133 25.56 13.27 -6.95
N ASP A 134 26.55 14.01 -7.44
CA ASP A 134 26.88 14.21 -8.87
C ASP A 134 27.27 12.92 -9.64
N ASP A 135 27.16 11.75 -9.01
CA ASP A 135 27.54 10.44 -9.56
C ASP A 135 26.38 9.49 -9.90
N THR A 136 25.13 9.93 -9.79
CA THR A 136 23.97 9.05 -10.06
C THR A 136 23.32 9.43 -11.39
N ASP A 137 23.49 8.56 -12.39
CA ASP A 137 22.86 8.67 -13.70
C ASP A 137 21.33 8.60 -13.55
N THR A 138 20.69 9.76 -13.73
CA THR A 138 19.22 9.94 -13.56
C THR A 138 18.44 9.08 -14.57
N ASP A 139 18.99 8.89 -15.76
CA ASP A 139 18.35 8.11 -16.84
C ASP A 139 18.18 6.64 -16.46
N THR A 140 19.15 6.08 -15.70
CA THR A 140 19.08 4.68 -15.22
C THR A 140 17.96 4.48 -14.18
N VAL A 141 17.60 5.50 -13.44
CA VAL A 141 16.56 5.40 -12.39
C VAL A 141 15.16 5.57 -13.00
N GLU A 142 15.01 6.45 -13.99
CA GLU A 142 13.76 6.61 -14.73
C GLU A 142 13.41 5.32 -15.48
N GLU A 143 14.37 4.65 -16.10
CA GLU A 143 14.18 3.36 -16.78
C GLU A 143 13.71 2.25 -15.78
N PHE A 144 14.16 2.28 -14.53
CA PHE A 144 13.72 1.33 -13.49
C PHE A 144 12.30 1.61 -12.97
N VAL A 145 11.86 2.86 -12.96
CA VAL A 145 10.50 3.24 -12.54
C VAL A 145 9.49 2.89 -13.62
N ASP A 146 9.85 3.04 -14.90
CA ASP A 146 8.96 2.74 -16.03
C ASP A 146 8.73 1.23 -16.24
N ILE A 147 9.70 0.37 -15.91
CA ILE A 147 9.54 -1.10 -16.01
C ILE A 147 8.44 -1.62 -15.08
N ASP A 148 8.24 -0.99 -13.93
CA ASP A 148 7.19 -1.42 -12.98
C ASP A 148 5.77 -0.98 -13.38
N ALA A 149 5.63 0.01 -14.24
CA ALA A 149 4.33 0.44 -14.75
C ALA A 149 3.76 -0.55 -15.79
N GLU A 150 4.60 -1.23 -16.56
CA GLU A 150 4.18 -2.23 -17.55
C GLU A 150 3.82 -3.59 -16.92
N GLU A 151 4.36 -3.95 -15.75
CA GLU A 151 3.98 -5.17 -15.04
C GLU A 151 2.64 -5.07 -14.27
N LEU A 152 2.05 -3.88 -14.19
CA LEU A 152 0.78 -3.62 -13.50
C LEU A 152 -0.45 -3.56 -14.42
N VAL A 153 -0.28 -3.82 -15.72
CA VAL A 153 -1.38 -3.85 -16.70
C VAL A 153 -1.81 -5.28 -17.05
#